data_635da7a76b85214a41bbf377f8eb31e1
#
_entry.id   635da7a76b85214a41bbf377f8eb31e1
#
_cell.length_a   1.000
_cell.length_b   1.000
_cell.length_c   1.000
_cell.angle_alpha   90.00
_cell.angle_beta   90.00
_cell.angle_gamma   90.00
#
_symmetry.space_group_name_H-M   'P 1'
#
loop_
_entity.id
_entity.type
_entity.pdbx_description
1 polymer ?
#
loop_
_entity_poly.entity_id
_entity_poly.type
_entity_poly.pdbx_seq_one_letter_code
_entity_poly.pdbx_strand_id
1 'polypeptide(L)'
;MAATTSDPSEQRSQLREQRLKVDFDTYDVTVDELVRRVGQGRIEIAPAYQRQFRWDGHRQSRLLESLLLGIPVPSLFMATNIQPDAGTTWEVVDGLQRLLSLVNFLADVETRETARLKGDPIPLTGLEKLTTFEGCRASQLPADIITSLLDRPIKVIVLNDKSDLRVRFDLFERLNTGGIRLTDQEVRSSVFVGEFVDLLDMLAESPNFQKVVTLPRAQQSDGTAQEYVLRFFAFAEKYQSFEHSVRDFLNDFCADATKDPQISLRTDYFDRAFRYLAECFPNGLRSRKGTTPVNLYEGISVGAHLALMENPNLASPSSLKWVLGDNMKAVTTGATNSRSKVFGRIETARDYFIAGK
;
A
#
# COMPACT_ATOMS: atom_id res chain seq x y z
N MET A 1 -17.15 29.12 -22.76
CA MET A 1 -16.05 29.56 -21.90
C MET A 1 -14.76 29.34 -22.65
N ALA A 2 -14.05 30.41 -23.03
CA ALA A 2 -12.75 30.30 -23.71
C ALA A 2 -11.73 29.78 -22.68
N ALA A 3 -11.03 28.71 -23.05
CA ALA A 3 -9.93 28.19 -22.25
C ALA A 3 -8.86 29.29 -22.16
N THR A 4 -8.59 29.77 -20.96
CA THR A 4 -7.47 30.68 -20.68
C THR A 4 -6.20 29.88 -20.97
N THR A 5 -5.57 30.11 -22.12
CA THR A 5 -4.25 29.55 -22.43
C THR A 5 -3.24 30.22 -21.51
N SER A 6 -2.67 29.47 -20.57
CA SER A 6 -1.55 29.95 -19.74
C SER A 6 -0.37 30.35 -20.62
N ASP A 7 0.41 31.34 -20.15
CA ASP A 7 1.59 31.84 -20.84
C ASP A 7 2.61 30.69 -21.10
N PRO A 8 3.12 30.57 -22.34
CA PRO A 8 4.15 29.55 -22.65
C PRO A 8 5.41 29.64 -21.78
N SER A 9 5.73 30.79 -21.20
CA SER A 9 6.85 30.96 -20.27
C SER A 9 6.55 30.30 -18.91
N GLU A 10 5.33 30.46 -18.41
CA GLU A 10 4.87 29.80 -17.17
C GLU A 10 4.82 28.28 -17.33
N GLN A 11 4.33 27.82 -18.48
CA GLN A 11 4.30 26.37 -18.79
C GLN A 11 5.71 25.76 -18.81
N ARG A 12 6.69 26.47 -19.37
CA ARG A 12 8.09 26.02 -19.40
C ARG A 12 8.73 26.03 -18.00
N SER A 13 8.43 27.06 -17.19
CA SER A 13 8.92 27.14 -15.81
C SER A 13 8.37 25.98 -14.98
N GLN A 14 7.06 25.79 -15.02
CA GLN A 14 6.39 24.68 -14.33
C GLN A 14 6.95 23.32 -14.77
N LEU A 15 7.16 23.10 -16.08
CA LEU A 15 7.76 21.86 -16.57
C LEU A 15 9.18 21.64 -16.02
N ARG A 16 10.01 22.68 -15.96
CA ARG A 16 11.37 22.60 -15.43
C ARG A 16 11.39 22.29 -13.93
N GLU A 17 10.50 22.95 -13.16
CA GLU A 17 10.38 22.77 -11.71
C GLU A 17 9.84 21.40 -11.34
N GLN A 18 8.87 20.89 -12.13
CA GLN A 18 8.21 19.61 -11.86
C GLN A 18 8.89 18.42 -12.55
N ARG A 19 9.92 18.66 -13.36
CA ARG A 19 10.64 17.58 -14.05
C ARG A 19 11.42 16.74 -13.06
N LEU A 20 10.92 15.54 -12.81
CA LEU A 20 11.55 14.57 -11.93
C LEU A 20 12.85 14.03 -12.55
N LYS A 21 13.88 13.90 -11.73
CA LYS A 21 15.11 13.18 -12.10
C LYS A 21 14.91 11.71 -11.78
N VAL A 22 14.56 10.93 -12.79
CA VAL A 22 14.41 9.47 -12.67
C VAL A 22 15.73 8.83 -13.09
N ASP A 23 16.37 8.10 -12.20
CA ASP A 23 17.53 7.27 -12.48
C ASP A 23 17.07 5.83 -12.64
N PHE A 24 17.25 5.24 -13.83
CA PHE A 24 16.79 3.87 -14.12
C PHE A 24 17.69 3.20 -15.13
N ASP A 25 17.77 1.88 -15.01
CA ASP A 25 18.41 1.00 -15.99
C ASP A 25 17.37 0.08 -16.64
N THR A 26 17.69 -0.40 -17.84
CA THR A 26 16.83 -1.31 -18.58
C THR A 26 17.59 -2.57 -18.92
N TYR A 27 17.01 -3.72 -18.58
CA TYR A 27 17.57 -5.05 -18.82
C TYR A 27 16.60 -5.91 -19.60
N ASP A 28 17.11 -6.75 -20.49
CA ASP A 28 16.40 -7.89 -21.03
C ASP A 28 16.80 -9.13 -20.20
N VAL A 29 15.89 -9.60 -19.36
CA VAL A 29 16.15 -10.70 -18.41
C VAL A 29 15.34 -11.91 -18.81
N THR A 30 15.97 -13.09 -18.88
CA THR A 30 15.26 -14.33 -19.24
C THR A 30 14.26 -14.73 -18.15
N VAL A 31 13.23 -15.46 -18.54
CA VAL A 31 12.25 -16.04 -17.62
C VAL A 31 12.94 -16.90 -16.57
N ASP A 32 13.93 -17.71 -16.95
CA ASP A 32 14.74 -18.52 -16.04
C ASP A 32 15.40 -17.67 -14.96
N GLU A 33 16.09 -16.61 -15.36
CA GLU A 33 16.79 -15.71 -14.44
C GLU A 33 15.81 -15.02 -13.49
N LEU A 34 14.63 -14.61 -13.97
CA LEU A 34 13.61 -14.01 -13.12
C LEU A 34 13.11 -14.98 -12.05
N VAL A 35 12.78 -16.20 -12.44
CA VAL A 35 12.33 -17.26 -11.51
C VAL A 35 13.42 -17.60 -10.50
N ARG A 36 14.67 -17.77 -10.97
CA ARG A 36 15.83 -18.05 -10.13
C ARG A 36 16.09 -16.94 -9.11
N ARG A 37 16.01 -15.67 -9.51
CA ARG A 37 16.18 -14.53 -8.60
C ARG A 37 15.12 -14.47 -7.53
N VAL A 38 13.88 -14.86 -7.82
CA VAL A 38 12.83 -14.99 -6.81
C VAL A 38 13.19 -16.09 -5.79
N GLY A 39 13.59 -17.27 -6.26
CA GLY A 39 13.99 -18.36 -5.38
C GLY A 39 15.18 -18.05 -4.48
N GLN A 40 16.12 -17.21 -4.98
CA GLN A 40 17.28 -16.74 -4.22
C GLN A 40 16.98 -15.54 -3.29
N GLY A 41 15.74 -15.05 -3.21
CA GLY A 41 15.40 -13.84 -2.47
C GLY A 41 16.01 -12.55 -3.04
N ARG A 42 16.53 -12.57 -4.28
CA ARG A 42 17.11 -11.41 -4.97
C ARG A 42 16.06 -10.52 -5.65
N ILE A 43 14.85 -11.04 -5.82
CA ILE A 43 13.65 -10.27 -6.13
C ILE A 43 12.72 -10.41 -4.94
N GLU A 44 12.52 -9.31 -4.25
CA GLU A 44 11.64 -9.24 -3.09
C GLU A 44 10.19 -9.05 -3.54
N ILE A 45 9.34 -9.90 -3.00
CA ILE A 45 7.89 -9.78 -3.12
C ILE A 45 7.41 -9.23 -1.78
N ALA A 46 7.19 -7.90 -1.71
CA ALA A 46 6.82 -7.23 -0.47
C ALA A 46 5.60 -7.88 0.20
N PRO A 47 5.59 -8.00 1.55
CA PRO A 47 4.49 -8.61 2.30
C PRO A 47 3.11 -8.02 1.99
N ALA A 48 3.05 -6.72 1.72
CA ALA A 48 1.84 -6.01 1.31
C ALA A 48 1.25 -6.53 -0.01
N TYR A 49 2.09 -6.98 -0.93
CA TYR A 49 1.65 -7.57 -2.21
C TYR A 49 1.31 -9.06 -2.11
N GLN A 50 1.78 -9.75 -1.09
CA GLN A 50 1.63 -11.20 -0.96
C GLN A 50 0.19 -11.63 -0.69
N ARG A 51 -0.65 -10.74 -0.18
CA ARG A 51 -2.09 -10.98 0.00
C ARG A 51 -2.87 -10.93 -1.30
N GLN A 52 -2.22 -10.75 -2.45
CA GLN A 52 -2.87 -10.31 -3.68
C GLN A 52 -2.41 -10.99 -4.96
N PHE A 53 -2.07 -12.29 -4.95
CA PHE A 53 -2.04 -13.02 -6.20
C PHE A 53 -3.50 -13.16 -6.69
N ARG A 54 -3.91 -12.23 -7.55
CA ARG A 54 -5.32 -12.01 -7.94
C ARG A 54 -5.65 -12.50 -9.33
N TRP A 55 -4.63 -12.83 -10.14
CA TRP A 55 -4.88 -13.37 -11.46
C TRP A 55 -5.42 -14.79 -11.36
N ASP A 56 -6.59 -15.01 -11.95
CA ASP A 56 -7.14 -16.34 -12.15
C ASP A 56 -6.29 -17.16 -13.12
N GLY A 57 -6.57 -18.46 -13.22
CA GLY A 57 -5.84 -19.38 -14.09
C GLY A 57 -5.87 -18.97 -15.56
N HIS A 58 -6.98 -18.39 -16.02
CA HIS A 58 -7.13 -17.96 -17.41
C HIS A 58 -6.17 -16.80 -17.75
N ARG A 59 -6.07 -15.77 -16.91
CA ARG A 59 -5.15 -14.64 -17.12
C ARG A 59 -3.69 -15.08 -17.07
N GLN A 60 -3.33 -15.97 -16.13
CA GLN A 60 -2.00 -16.55 -16.04
C GLN A 60 -1.67 -17.34 -17.31
N SER A 61 -2.58 -18.17 -17.79
CA SER A 61 -2.41 -18.98 -19.00
C SER A 61 -2.26 -18.14 -20.25
N ARG A 62 -2.99 -17.04 -20.37
CA ARG A 62 -2.82 -16.09 -21.49
C ARG A 62 -1.46 -15.41 -21.54
N LEU A 63 -0.87 -15.11 -20.39
CA LEU A 63 0.51 -14.61 -20.32
C LEU A 63 1.49 -15.67 -20.83
N LEU A 64 1.37 -16.91 -20.34
CA LEU A 64 2.22 -18.04 -20.73
C LEU A 64 2.06 -18.36 -22.21
N GLU A 65 0.84 -18.37 -22.73
CA GLU A 65 0.55 -18.54 -24.17
C GLU A 65 1.23 -17.46 -25.00
N SER A 66 1.17 -16.19 -24.57
CA SER A 66 1.83 -15.09 -25.25
C SER A 66 3.34 -15.28 -25.34
N LEU A 67 3.97 -15.67 -24.23
CA LEU A 67 5.42 -15.94 -24.19
C LEU A 67 5.81 -17.14 -25.06
N LEU A 68 5.04 -18.24 -25.02
CA LEU A 68 5.25 -19.41 -25.88
C LEU A 68 5.15 -19.05 -27.37
N LEU A 69 4.19 -18.20 -27.74
CA LEU A 69 3.99 -17.72 -29.11
C LEU A 69 5.02 -16.65 -29.53
N GLY A 70 5.87 -16.18 -28.62
CA GLY A 70 6.83 -15.10 -28.90
C GLY A 70 6.20 -13.71 -28.99
N ILE A 71 4.99 -13.54 -28.46
CA ILE A 71 4.32 -12.24 -28.39
C ILE A 71 4.94 -11.42 -27.25
N PRO A 72 5.38 -10.16 -27.50
CA PRO A 72 5.93 -9.32 -26.46
C PRO A 72 4.92 -9.08 -25.34
N VAL A 73 5.40 -9.18 -24.10
CA VAL A 73 4.62 -8.86 -22.89
C VAL A 73 5.05 -7.52 -22.30
N PRO A 74 4.19 -6.82 -21.57
CA PRO A 74 4.56 -5.56 -20.93
C PRO A 74 5.77 -5.72 -19.99
N SER A 75 6.63 -4.70 -19.92
CA SER A 75 7.83 -4.67 -19.08
C SER A 75 7.49 -4.85 -17.62
N LEU A 76 8.40 -5.48 -16.86
CA LEU A 76 8.38 -5.45 -15.39
C LEU A 76 9.08 -4.18 -14.93
N PHE A 77 8.53 -3.54 -13.90
CA PHE A 77 9.19 -2.42 -13.24
C PHE A 77 9.61 -2.85 -11.84
N MET A 78 10.84 -2.54 -11.50
CA MET A 78 11.45 -2.90 -10.22
C MET A 78 12.15 -1.69 -9.62
N ALA A 79 12.36 -1.69 -8.32
CA ALA A 79 13.16 -0.73 -7.61
C ALA A 79 14.34 -1.44 -6.95
N THR A 80 15.49 -0.80 -6.94
CA THR A 80 16.66 -1.29 -6.22
C THR A 80 16.53 -1.00 -4.73
N ASN A 81 16.70 -2.04 -3.91
CA ASN A 81 16.87 -1.93 -2.47
C ASN A 81 18.30 -2.33 -2.11
N ILE A 82 19.01 -1.45 -1.41
CA ILE A 82 20.36 -1.73 -0.91
C ILE A 82 20.22 -2.09 0.56
N GLN A 83 20.46 -3.34 0.89
CA GLN A 83 20.53 -3.81 2.27
C GLN A 83 22.00 -3.87 2.69
N PRO A 84 22.41 -3.24 3.82
CA PRO A 84 23.81 -3.16 4.24
C PRO A 84 24.50 -4.52 4.30
N ASP A 85 23.81 -5.57 4.72
CA ASP A 85 24.39 -6.91 4.95
C ASP A 85 24.00 -7.96 3.90
N ALA A 86 22.99 -7.71 3.05
CA ALA A 86 22.44 -8.68 2.10
C ALA A 86 22.70 -8.31 0.62
N GLY A 87 23.34 -7.16 0.38
CA GLY A 87 23.64 -6.69 -0.98
C GLY A 87 22.44 -6.02 -1.66
N THR A 88 22.43 -6.04 -3.00
CA THR A 88 21.41 -5.38 -3.80
C THR A 88 20.30 -6.36 -4.17
N THR A 89 19.08 -6.06 -3.76
CA THR A 89 17.87 -6.77 -4.17
C THR A 89 17.00 -5.89 -5.05
N TRP A 90 16.06 -6.49 -5.78
CA TRP A 90 15.05 -5.79 -6.56
C TRP A 90 13.69 -6.01 -5.93
N GLU A 91 12.96 -4.95 -5.75
CA GLU A 91 11.55 -4.99 -5.33
C GLU A 91 10.64 -4.78 -6.53
N VAL A 92 9.55 -5.56 -6.63
CA VAL A 92 8.60 -5.43 -7.74
C VAL A 92 7.73 -4.19 -7.58
N VAL A 93 7.81 -3.26 -8.54
CA VAL A 93 7.00 -2.03 -8.63
C VAL A 93 5.71 -2.27 -9.41
N ASP A 94 5.84 -2.81 -10.63
CA ASP A 94 4.73 -3.24 -11.47
C ASP A 94 5.08 -4.55 -12.17
N GLY A 95 4.05 -5.35 -12.42
CA GLY A 95 4.19 -6.66 -13.06
C GLY A 95 4.25 -7.83 -12.10
N LEU A 96 3.94 -7.62 -10.81
CA LEU A 96 3.91 -8.70 -9.80
C LEU A 96 3.08 -9.90 -10.26
N GLN A 97 1.88 -9.68 -10.81
CA GLN A 97 1.01 -10.76 -11.26
C GLN A 97 1.65 -11.54 -12.41
N ARG A 98 2.38 -10.86 -13.31
CA ARG A 98 3.15 -11.47 -14.40
C ARG A 98 4.29 -12.34 -13.84
N LEU A 99 5.09 -11.77 -12.94
CA LEU A 99 6.20 -12.50 -12.30
C LEU A 99 5.70 -13.71 -11.52
N LEU A 100 4.67 -13.55 -10.69
CA LEU A 100 4.10 -14.65 -9.91
C LEU A 100 3.46 -15.73 -10.80
N SER A 101 2.92 -15.39 -11.96
CA SER A 101 2.41 -16.38 -12.93
C SER A 101 3.54 -17.25 -13.48
N LEU A 102 4.71 -16.66 -13.78
CA LEU A 102 5.91 -17.41 -14.21
C LEU A 102 6.40 -18.34 -13.10
N VAL A 103 6.54 -17.81 -11.88
CA VAL A 103 6.95 -18.59 -10.71
C VAL A 103 5.96 -19.72 -10.42
N ASN A 104 4.65 -19.42 -10.46
CA ASN A 104 3.61 -20.43 -10.20
C ASN A 104 3.61 -21.57 -11.20
N PHE A 105 3.93 -21.32 -12.47
CA PHE A 105 3.92 -22.33 -13.50
C PHE A 105 5.25 -23.11 -13.62
N LEU A 106 6.39 -22.42 -13.46
CA LEU A 106 7.72 -22.96 -13.80
C LEU A 106 8.56 -23.37 -12.59
N ALA A 107 8.33 -22.77 -11.42
CA ALA A 107 9.22 -22.92 -10.28
C ALA A 107 9.00 -24.24 -9.54
N ASP A 108 10.07 -24.69 -8.87
CA ASP A 108 10.02 -25.77 -7.90
C ASP A 108 9.27 -25.37 -6.61
N VAL A 109 9.11 -26.33 -5.72
CA VAL A 109 8.36 -26.14 -4.46
C VAL A 109 9.02 -25.07 -3.59
N GLU A 110 10.34 -25.09 -3.45
CA GLU A 110 11.11 -24.18 -2.59
C GLU A 110 10.98 -22.71 -3.08
N THR A 111 11.14 -22.48 -4.38
CA THR A 111 10.97 -21.16 -4.99
C THR A 111 9.52 -20.65 -4.86
N ARG A 112 8.53 -21.54 -4.97
CA ARG A 112 7.12 -21.19 -4.78
C ARG A 112 6.82 -20.85 -3.32
N GLU A 113 7.43 -21.56 -2.37
CA GLU A 113 7.33 -21.25 -0.94
C GLU A 113 7.98 -19.88 -0.63
N THR A 114 9.15 -19.60 -1.21
CA THR A 114 9.80 -18.27 -1.12
C THR A 114 8.90 -17.17 -1.66
N ALA A 115 8.21 -17.43 -2.78
CA ALA A 115 7.18 -16.53 -3.34
C ALA A 115 5.85 -16.59 -2.58
N ARG A 116 5.75 -17.42 -1.53
CA ARG A 116 4.55 -17.68 -0.70
C ARG A 116 3.31 -18.06 -1.52
N LEU A 117 3.50 -18.75 -2.64
CA LEU A 117 2.43 -19.30 -3.45
C LEU A 117 1.91 -20.59 -2.80
N LYS A 118 0.60 -20.62 -2.56
CA LYS A 118 -0.08 -21.76 -1.93
C LYS A 118 -0.68 -22.69 -2.99
N GLY A 119 -0.78 -23.96 -2.62
CA GLY A 119 -1.39 -25.00 -3.46
C GLY A 119 -0.46 -25.49 -4.59
N ASP A 120 -1.00 -26.33 -5.48
CA ASP A 120 -0.26 -26.87 -6.62
C ASP A 120 -0.08 -25.87 -7.76
N PRO A 121 0.95 -26.04 -8.61
CA PRO A 121 1.06 -25.30 -9.88
C PRO A 121 -0.23 -25.42 -10.67
N ILE A 122 -0.70 -24.33 -11.25
CA ILE A 122 -1.92 -24.35 -12.06
C ILE A 122 -1.66 -25.01 -13.43
N PRO A 123 -2.63 -25.76 -13.98
CA PRO A 123 -2.58 -26.15 -15.37
C PRO A 123 -2.91 -24.95 -16.29
N LEU A 124 -2.44 -25.01 -17.52
CA LEU A 124 -2.86 -24.08 -18.56
C LEU A 124 -4.35 -24.22 -18.82
N THR A 125 -5.07 -23.10 -18.92
CA THR A 125 -6.52 -23.11 -19.12
C THR A 125 -7.01 -21.93 -19.95
N GLY A 126 -8.00 -22.17 -20.81
CA GLY A 126 -8.61 -21.15 -21.64
C GLY A 126 -7.68 -20.58 -22.70
N LEU A 127 -6.83 -21.42 -23.29
CA LEU A 127 -5.91 -21.07 -24.36
C LEU A 127 -6.66 -20.81 -25.68
N GLU A 128 -6.26 -19.78 -26.39
CA GLU A 128 -6.92 -19.40 -27.65
C GLU A 128 -6.26 -20.07 -28.88
N LYS A 129 -4.94 -20.20 -28.88
CA LYS A 129 -4.16 -20.68 -30.01
C LYS A 129 -3.48 -22.01 -29.74
N LEU A 130 -2.94 -22.21 -28.54
CA LEU A 130 -2.24 -23.43 -28.15
C LEU A 130 -3.17 -24.45 -27.50
N THR A 131 -4.29 -24.74 -28.14
CA THR A 131 -5.37 -25.60 -27.58
C THR A 131 -4.90 -26.99 -27.20
N THR A 132 -3.84 -27.53 -27.81
CA THR A 132 -3.25 -28.84 -27.45
C THR A 132 -2.50 -28.82 -26.12
N PHE A 133 -2.26 -27.61 -25.54
CA PHE A 133 -1.63 -27.43 -24.23
C PHE A 133 -2.66 -27.27 -23.11
N GLU A 134 -3.95 -27.27 -23.45
CA GLU A 134 -5.03 -27.13 -22.46
C GLU A 134 -4.95 -28.23 -21.40
N GLY A 135 -4.99 -27.86 -20.13
CA GLY A 135 -4.87 -28.76 -18.99
C GLY A 135 -3.45 -29.20 -18.65
N CYS A 136 -2.43 -28.86 -19.45
CA CYS A 136 -1.04 -29.23 -19.19
C CYS A 136 -0.41 -28.38 -18.09
N ARG A 137 0.39 -29.03 -17.24
CA ARG A 137 1.34 -28.38 -16.29
C ARG A 137 2.73 -28.32 -16.93
N ALA A 138 3.63 -27.50 -16.40
CA ALA A 138 5.00 -27.38 -16.92
C ALA A 138 5.72 -28.72 -17.03
N SER A 139 5.56 -29.60 -16.03
CA SER A 139 6.16 -30.96 -16.02
C SER A 139 5.64 -31.91 -17.10
N GLN A 140 4.53 -31.58 -17.76
CA GLN A 140 3.92 -32.40 -18.80
C GLN A 140 4.25 -31.90 -20.21
N LEU A 141 4.89 -30.71 -20.31
CA LEU A 141 5.31 -30.17 -21.61
C LEU A 141 6.67 -30.74 -22.02
N PRO A 142 6.93 -30.88 -23.34
CA PRO A 142 8.24 -31.26 -23.85
C PRO A 142 9.36 -30.36 -23.37
N ALA A 143 10.54 -30.93 -23.08
CA ALA A 143 11.67 -30.21 -22.50
C ALA A 143 12.18 -29.04 -23.37
N ASP A 144 12.15 -29.19 -24.69
CA ASP A 144 12.50 -28.13 -25.64
C ASP A 144 11.54 -26.92 -25.60
N ILE A 145 10.26 -27.17 -25.38
CA ILE A 145 9.25 -26.12 -25.19
C ILE A 145 9.48 -25.36 -23.89
N ILE A 146 9.74 -26.09 -22.79
CA ILE A 146 10.07 -25.49 -21.50
C ILE A 146 11.37 -24.67 -21.61
N THR A 147 12.43 -25.19 -22.24
CA THR A 147 13.66 -24.47 -22.46
C THR A 147 13.42 -23.19 -23.27
N SER A 148 12.64 -23.28 -24.35
CA SER A 148 12.29 -22.11 -25.15
C SER A 148 11.51 -21.04 -24.36
N LEU A 149 10.66 -21.45 -23.40
CA LEU A 149 9.96 -20.52 -22.51
C LEU A 149 10.92 -19.88 -21.49
N LEU A 150 11.81 -20.67 -20.91
CA LEU A 150 12.81 -20.20 -19.93
C LEU A 150 13.79 -19.19 -20.55
N ASP A 151 14.16 -19.37 -21.81
CA ASP A 151 15.07 -18.49 -22.55
C ASP A 151 14.39 -17.19 -23.05
N ARG A 152 13.05 -17.06 -22.92
CA ARG A 152 12.36 -15.84 -23.35
C ARG A 152 12.80 -14.63 -22.55
N PRO A 153 13.27 -13.55 -23.20
CA PRO A 153 13.59 -12.31 -22.52
C PRO A 153 12.31 -11.53 -22.20
N ILE A 154 12.29 -10.98 -20.98
CA ILE A 154 11.31 -9.98 -20.55
C ILE A 154 12.05 -8.70 -20.22
N LYS A 155 11.55 -7.58 -20.70
CA LYS A 155 12.13 -6.28 -20.41
C LYS A 155 11.87 -5.90 -18.95
N VAL A 156 12.92 -5.59 -18.22
CA VAL A 156 12.88 -5.15 -16.82
C VAL A 156 13.46 -3.73 -16.74
N ILE A 157 12.70 -2.81 -16.20
CA ILE A 157 13.12 -1.44 -15.93
C ILE A 157 13.35 -1.33 -14.43
N VAL A 158 14.56 -1.02 -14.03
CA VAL A 158 14.99 -0.97 -12.62
C VAL A 158 15.24 0.47 -12.23
N LEU A 159 14.48 0.97 -11.27
CA LEU A 159 14.70 2.27 -10.65
C LEU A 159 15.85 2.16 -9.66
N ASN A 160 16.85 3.00 -9.81
CA ASN A 160 17.99 3.03 -8.92
C ASN A 160 17.68 3.75 -7.60
N ASP A 161 18.47 3.46 -6.58
CA ASP A 161 18.36 4.01 -5.22
C ASP A 161 18.51 5.55 -5.16
N LYS A 162 19.17 6.14 -6.15
CA LYS A 162 19.33 7.61 -6.29
C LYS A 162 18.05 8.33 -6.68
N SER A 163 17.00 7.61 -7.06
CA SER A 163 15.70 8.21 -7.34
C SER A 163 15.06 8.68 -6.03
N ASP A 164 14.58 9.94 -5.99
CA ASP A 164 13.83 10.47 -4.85
C ASP A 164 12.63 9.55 -4.54
N LEU A 165 12.35 9.32 -3.25
CA LEU A 165 11.21 8.53 -2.80
C LEU A 165 9.86 9.04 -3.35
N ARG A 166 9.74 10.37 -3.54
CA ARG A 166 8.57 10.97 -4.19
C ARG A 166 8.44 10.54 -5.65
N VAL A 167 9.57 10.47 -6.36
CA VAL A 167 9.63 9.99 -7.75
C VAL A 167 9.20 8.53 -7.84
N ARG A 168 9.69 7.70 -6.91
CA ARG A 168 9.26 6.30 -6.83
C ARG A 168 7.75 6.21 -6.62
N PHE A 169 7.19 6.98 -5.69
CA PHE A 169 5.76 6.99 -5.41
C PHE A 169 4.94 7.40 -6.65
N ASP A 170 5.28 8.51 -7.30
CA ASP A 170 4.61 9.00 -8.51
C ASP A 170 4.66 7.99 -9.65
N LEU A 171 5.79 7.29 -9.78
CA LEU A 171 5.96 6.27 -10.81
C LEU A 171 5.10 5.04 -10.51
N PHE A 172 5.09 4.55 -9.27
CA PHE A 172 4.22 3.47 -8.83
C PHE A 172 2.75 3.77 -9.12
N GLU A 173 2.30 4.98 -8.81
CA GLU A 173 0.94 5.38 -9.08
C GLU A 173 0.61 5.38 -10.58
N ARG A 174 1.48 5.95 -11.40
CA ARG A 174 1.26 6.06 -12.85
C ARG A 174 1.31 4.72 -13.55
N LEU A 175 2.19 3.80 -13.13
CA LEU A 175 2.30 2.46 -13.68
C LEU A 175 1.14 1.55 -13.27
N ASN A 176 0.62 1.77 -12.06
CA ASN A 176 -0.49 0.97 -11.51
C ASN A 176 -1.85 1.21 -12.19
N THR A 177 -1.87 1.85 -13.36
CA THR A 177 -3.12 2.14 -14.11
C THR A 177 -3.58 1.00 -15.01
N GLY A 178 -2.75 -0.01 -15.25
CA GLY A 178 -2.98 -1.06 -16.25
C GLY A 178 -3.53 -2.40 -15.74
N GLY A 179 -3.74 -2.55 -14.41
CA GLY A 179 -4.12 -3.82 -13.79
C GLY A 179 -5.09 -3.68 -12.61
N ILE A 180 -4.96 -4.56 -11.62
CA ILE A 180 -5.66 -4.40 -10.34
C ILE A 180 -4.92 -3.30 -9.57
N ARG A 181 -5.62 -2.17 -9.39
CA ARG A 181 -5.05 -0.96 -8.81
C ARG A 181 -4.67 -1.19 -7.34
N LEU A 182 -3.43 -0.85 -6.97
CA LEU A 182 -2.99 -0.79 -5.59
C LEU A 182 -3.63 0.43 -4.90
N THR A 183 -3.87 0.32 -3.61
CA THR A 183 -4.25 1.47 -2.78
C THR A 183 -3.04 2.37 -2.53
N ASP A 184 -3.29 3.62 -2.15
CA ASP A 184 -2.21 4.55 -1.79
C ASP A 184 -1.33 4.00 -0.65
N GLN A 185 -1.92 3.23 0.26
CA GLN A 185 -1.16 2.62 1.36
C GLN A 185 -0.31 1.43 0.91
N GLU A 186 -0.81 0.61 0.00
CA GLU A 186 0.00 -0.46 -0.59
C GLU A 186 1.22 0.13 -1.32
N VAL A 187 1.02 1.25 -2.03
CA VAL A 187 2.13 1.98 -2.67
C VAL A 187 3.10 2.54 -1.61
N ARG A 188 2.60 3.15 -0.51
CA ARG A 188 3.46 3.64 0.58
C ARG A 188 4.30 2.54 1.20
N SER A 189 3.67 1.40 1.53
CA SER A 189 4.36 0.25 2.13
C SER A 189 5.46 -0.33 1.24
N SER A 190 5.41 -0.06 -0.06
CA SER A 190 6.42 -0.48 -1.02
C SER A 190 7.56 0.52 -1.17
N VAL A 191 7.24 1.81 -1.05
CA VAL A 191 8.22 2.88 -1.24
C VAL A 191 8.98 3.19 0.05
N PHE A 192 8.29 3.13 1.19
CA PHE A 192 8.83 3.46 2.51
C PHE A 192 9.08 2.17 3.31
N VAL A 193 10.22 1.53 3.10
CA VAL A 193 10.61 0.31 3.81
C VAL A 193 11.34 0.66 5.11
N GLY A 194 11.10 -0.10 6.18
CA GLY A 194 11.81 0.03 7.45
C GLY A 194 10.91 -0.04 8.68
N GLU A 195 11.53 0.11 9.87
CA GLU A 195 10.91 -0.09 11.18
C GLU A 195 9.59 0.66 11.39
N PHE A 196 9.43 1.84 10.78
CA PHE A 196 8.17 2.58 10.90
C PHE A 196 7.02 1.89 10.15
N VAL A 197 7.27 1.33 8.97
CA VAL A 197 6.24 0.60 8.21
C VAL A 197 5.89 -0.71 8.92
N ASP A 198 6.89 -1.41 9.46
CA ASP A 198 6.68 -2.61 10.29
C ASP A 198 5.83 -2.28 11.54
N LEU A 199 6.04 -1.10 12.14
CA LEU A 199 5.21 -0.60 13.23
C LEU A 199 3.74 -0.41 12.80
N LEU A 200 3.48 0.15 11.62
CA LEU A 200 2.11 0.29 11.11
C LEU A 200 1.41 -1.07 10.99
N ASP A 201 2.11 -2.08 10.47
CA ASP A 201 1.59 -3.44 10.34
C ASP A 201 1.28 -4.05 11.70
N MET A 202 2.22 -3.96 12.65
CA MET A 202 2.05 -4.48 14.00
C MET A 202 0.86 -3.85 14.73
N LEU A 203 0.73 -2.52 14.66
CA LEU A 203 -0.32 -1.79 15.36
C LEU A 203 -1.70 -1.96 14.72
N ALA A 204 -1.78 -2.15 13.40
CA ALA A 204 -3.02 -2.50 12.72
C ALA A 204 -3.60 -3.86 13.15
N GLU A 205 -2.75 -4.75 13.67
CA GLU A 205 -3.15 -6.05 14.21
C GLU A 205 -3.39 -6.02 15.73
N SER A 206 -3.15 -4.88 16.41
CA SER A 206 -3.32 -4.79 17.85
C SER A 206 -4.78 -4.98 18.28
N PRO A 207 -5.05 -5.70 19.39
CA PRO A 207 -6.42 -6.03 19.80
C PRO A 207 -7.30 -4.82 20.07
N ASN A 208 -6.73 -3.75 20.68
CA ASN A 208 -7.48 -2.53 20.97
C ASN A 208 -7.85 -1.77 19.69
N PHE A 209 -6.94 -1.70 18.72
CA PHE A 209 -7.24 -1.10 17.42
C PHE A 209 -8.36 -1.87 16.71
N GLN A 210 -8.24 -3.20 16.61
CA GLN A 210 -9.25 -4.04 15.96
C GLN A 210 -10.61 -4.01 16.66
N LYS A 211 -10.63 -3.80 17.99
CA LYS A 211 -11.86 -3.61 18.74
C LYS A 211 -12.54 -2.27 18.39
N VAL A 212 -11.75 -1.20 18.21
CA VAL A 212 -12.27 0.15 17.92
C VAL A 212 -12.64 0.31 16.45
N VAL A 213 -11.80 -0.19 15.52
CA VAL A 213 -11.94 0.03 14.08
C VAL A 213 -12.60 -1.15 13.40
N THR A 214 -13.72 -0.90 12.73
CA THR A 214 -14.44 -1.89 11.93
C THR A 214 -14.37 -1.52 10.46
N LEU A 215 -13.59 -2.27 9.67
CA LEU A 215 -13.46 -2.06 8.24
C LEU A 215 -14.43 -2.94 7.43
N PRO A 216 -14.89 -2.47 6.26
CA PRO A 216 -15.60 -3.31 5.30
C PRO A 216 -14.74 -4.51 4.88
N ARG A 217 -15.38 -5.63 4.55
CA ARG A 217 -14.68 -6.87 4.19
C ARG A 217 -13.64 -6.70 3.06
N ALA A 218 -13.95 -5.86 2.07
CA ALA A 218 -13.03 -5.56 0.98
C ALA A 218 -11.78 -4.77 1.41
N GLN A 219 -11.86 -4.04 2.54
CA GLN A 219 -10.78 -3.21 3.07
C GLN A 219 -9.95 -3.88 4.18
N GLN A 220 -10.21 -5.15 4.48
CA GLN A 220 -9.49 -5.88 5.53
C GLN A 220 -8.10 -6.36 5.09
N SER A 221 -7.84 -6.36 3.77
CA SER A 221 -6.60 -6.91 3.21
C SER A 221 -5.94 -6.02 2.14
N ASP A 222 -6.32 -4.74 2.04
CA ASP A 222 -5.84 -3.79 1.04
C ASP A 222 -4.97 -2.66 1.63
N GLY A 223 -4.45 -2.85 2.85
CA GLY A 223 -3.64 -1.85 3.54
C GLY A 223 -4.44 -0.74 4.23
N THR A 224 -5.77 -0.76 4.17
CA THR A 224 -6.59 0.29 4.80
C THR A 224 -6.38 0.37 6.32
N ALA A 225 -6.19 -0.76 7.02
CA ALA A 225 -5.92 -0.77 8.45
C ALA A 225 -4.62 -0.02 8.79
N GLN A 226 -3.56 -0.28 8.02
CA GLN A 226 -2.27 0.40 8.14
C GLN A 226 -2.38 1.90 7.83
N GLU A 227 -3.18 2.28 6.83
CA GLU A 227 -3.44 3.70 6.54
C GLU A 227 -4.15 4.40 7.70
N TYR A 228 -5.06 3.73 8.39
CA TYR A 228 -5.69 4.29 9.60
C TYR A 228 -4.65 4.55 10.69
N VAL A 229 -3.74 3.62 10.96
CA VAL A 229 -2.64 3.81 11.91
C VAL A 229 -1.74 4.96 11.49
N LEU A 230 -1.36 5.03 10.21
CA LEU A 230 -0.57 6.14 9.66
C LEU A 230 -1.26 7.50 9.83
N ARG A 231 -2.56 7.57 9.54
CA ARG A 231 -3.38 8.78 9.73
C ARG A 231 -3.40 9.23 11.18
N PHE A 232 -3.52 8.29 12.10
CA PHE A 232 -3.43 8.61 13.53
C PHE A 232 -2.12 9.30 13.86
N PHE A 233 -0.97 8.74 13.51
CA PHE A 233 0.33 9.34 13.77
C PHE A 233 0.50 10.69 13.07
N ALA A 234 0.22 10.77 11.79
CA ALA A 234 0.41 11.98 11.01
C ALA A 234 -0.41 13.16 11.56
N PHE A 235 -1.67 12.91 11.91
CA PHE A 235 -2.51 13.97 12.48
C PHE A 235 -2.23 14.21 13.98
N ALA A 236 -1.88 13.22 14.77
CA ALA A 236 -1.50 13.41 16.17
C ALA A 236 -0.25 14.32 16.30
N GLU A 237 0.74 14.13 15.42
CA GLU A 237 2.01 14.85 15.48
C GLU A 237 1.99 16.16 14.69
N LYS A 238 1.29 16.22 13.54
CA LYS A 238 1.45 17.33 12.57
C LYS A 238 0.14 17.91 12.03
N TYR A 239 -1.05 17.68 12.64
CA TYR A 239 -2.32 18.18 12.05
C TYR A 239 -2.32 19.70 11.83
N GLN A 240 -1.62 20.46 12.67
CA GLN A 240 -1.53 21.91 12.54
C GLN A 240 -0.86 22.38 11.24
N SER A 241 0.02 21.58 10.67
CA SER A 241 0.68 21.84 9.38
C SER A 241 -0.10 21.33 8.17
N PHE A 242 -1.25 20.67 8.38
CA PHE A 242 -2.08 20.17 7.30
C PHE A 242 -2.70 21.33 6.50
N GLU A 243 -2.56 21.28 5.15
CA GLU A 243 -3.12 22.30 4.27
C GLU A 243 -4.34 21.78 3.48
N HIS A 244 -4.17 20.87 2.51
CA HIS A 244 -5.25 20.46 1.63
C HIS A 244 -5.21 19.03 1.09
N SER A 245 -4.04 18.41 0.95
CA SER A 245 -3.90 17.07 0.39
C SER A 245 -3.56 16.06 1.50
N VAL A 246 -4.54 15.26 1.90
CA VAL A 246 -4.31 14.18 2.87
C VAL A 246 -3.25 13.19 2.34
N ARG A 247 -3.29 12.88 1.07
CA ARG A 247 -2.36 11.97 0.42
C ARG A 247 -0.92 12.44 0.54
N ASP A 248 -0.65 13.69 0.12
CA ASP A 248 0.70 14.25 0.15
C ASP A 248 1.19 14.42 1.60
N PHE A 249 0.29 14.87 2.49
CA PHE A 249 0.56 14.96 3.92
C PHE A 249 0.98 13.63 4.54
N LEU A 250 0.30 12.52 4.20
CA LEU A 250 0.65 11.20 4.66
C LEU A 250 1.96 10.69 4.04
N ASN A 251 2.24 11.02 2.77
CA ASN A 251 3.48 10.65 2.10
C ASN A 251 4.68 11.37 2.73
N ASP A 252 4.57 12.68 2.95
CA ASP A 252 5.61 13.49 3.57
C ASP A 252 5.86 13.01 5.02
N PHE A 253 4.79 12.76 5.78
CA PHE A 253 4.92 12.21 7.13
C PHE A 253 5.60 10.83 7.14
N CYS A 254 5.20 9.94 6.25
CA CYS A 254 5.79 8.60 6.14
C CYS A 254 7.28 8.66 5.79
N ALA A 255 7.66 9.55 4.85
CA ALA A 255 9.05 9.78 4.48
C ALA A 255 9.92 10.29 5.66
N ASP A 256 9.38 11.20 6.47
CA ASP A 256 10.06 11.72 7.66
C ASP A 256 10.14 10.63 8.75
N ALA A 257 9.04 9.93 9.01
CA ALA A 257 8.96 8.91 10.04
C ALA A 257 9.81 7.66 9.73
N THR A 258 10.07 7.37 8.46
CA THR A 258 11.00 6.30 8.07
C THR A 258 12.45 6.65 8.42
N LYS A 259 12.82 7.94 8.41
CA LYS A 259 14.16 8.40 8.81
C LYS A 259 14.33 8.46 10.33
N ASP A 260 13.25 8.77 11.06
CA ASP A 260 13.22 8.84 12.51
C ASP A 260 11.96 8.11 13.03
N PRO A 261 12.01 6.78 13.16
CA PRO A 261 10.83 5.96 13.43
C PRO A 261 10.27 6.12 14.85
N GLN A 262 11.07 6.51 15.83
CA GLN A 262 10.67 6.73 17.24
C GLN A 262 9.71 5.65 17.77
N ILE A 263 10.02 4.38 17.50
CA ILE A 263 9.13 3.21 17.65
C ILE A 263 8.52 3.16 19.06
N SER A 264 9.36 3.23 20.10
CA SER A 264 8.91 3.11 21.48
C SER A 264 7.92 4.22 21.87
N LEU A 265 8.23 5.46 21.52
CA LEU A 265 7.38 6.62 21.80
C LEU A 265 6.03 6.51 21.10
N ARG A 266 6.04 6.17 19.80
CA ARG A 266 4.82 6.03 18.99
C ARG A 266 3.95 4.88 19.47
N THR A 267 4.55 3.74 19.83
CA THR A 267 3.83 2.61 20.42
C THR A 267 3.15 3.02 21.72
N ASP A 268 3.87 3.70 22.64
CA ASP A 268 3.34 4.06 23.94
C ASP A 268 2.10 4.97 23.84
N TYR A 269 2.12 6.02 23.02
CA TYR A 269 0.97 6.89 22.94
C TYR A 269 -0.17 6.32 22.08
N PHE A 270 0.15 5.46 21.10
CA PHE A 270 -0.88 4.71 20.38
C PHE A 270 -1.62 3.75 21.32
N ASP A 271 -0.90 2.94 22.06
CA ASP A 271 -1.49 1.98 23.00
C ASP A 271 -2.33 2.66 24.06
N ARG A 272 -1.88 3.81 24.59
CA ARG A 272 -2.64 4.60 25.54
C ARG A 272 -3.95 5.10 24.93
N ALA A 273 -3.90 5.66 23.73
CA ALA A 273 -5.07 6.19 23.04
C ALA A 273 -6.06 5.08 22.70
N PHE A 274 -5.60 3.96 22.16
CA PHE A 274 -6.49 2.88 21.74
C PHE A 274 -7.00 2.01 22.90
N ARG A 275 -6.29 1.94 24.01
CA ARG A 275 -6.82 1.35 25.25
C ARG A 275 -8.00 2.18 25.76
N TYR A 276 -7.85 3.49 25.86
CA TYR A 276 -8.92 4.40 26.25
C TYR A 276 -10.11 4.32 25.29
N LEU A 277 -9.88 4.34 23.99
CA LEU A 277 -10.92 4.22 22.99
C LEU A 277 -11.64 2.86 23.03
N ALA A 278 -10.92 1.77 23.31
CA ALA A 278 -11.53 0.44 23.43
C ALA A 278 -12.45 0.31 24.69
N GLU A 279 -12.21 1.13 25.72
CA GLU A 279 -13.10 1.27 26.86
C GLU A 279 -14.31 2.13 26.50
N CYS A 280 -14.11 3.27 25.82
CA CYS A 280 -15.19 4.13 25.36
C CYS A 280 -16.11 3.45 24.32
N PHE A 281 -15.53 2.66 23.42
CA PHE A 281 -16.23 2.03 22.30
C PHE A 281 -16.17 0.49 22.37
N PRO A 282 -16.79 -0.17 23.35
CA PRO A 282 -16.71 -1.63 23.51
C PRO A 282 -17.25 -2.42 22.31
N ASN A 283 -18.15 -1.82 21.52
CA ASN A 283 -18.73 -2.38 20.30
C ASN A 283 -18.11 -1.80 19.01
N GLY A 284 -17.00 -1.08 19.12
CA GLY A 284 -16.33 -0.40 18.02
C GLY A 284 -16.90 1.00 17.71
N LEU A 285 -16.03 1.83 17.13
CA LEU A 285 -16.40 3.16 16.62
C LEU A 285 -17.09 3.00 15.27
N ARG A 286 -18.43 3.01 15.27
CA ARG A 286 -19.22 2.70 14.07
C ARG A 286 -20.14 3.84 13.67
N SER A 287 -20.26 4.05 12.36
CA SER A 287 -21.33 4.83 11.78
C SER A 287 -22.66 4.04 11.77
N ARG A 288 -23.74 4.69 11.32
CA ARG A 288 -25.01 4.00 11.09
C ARG A 288 -24.94 2.83 10.10
N LYS A 289 -23.89 2.77 9.26
CA LYS A 289 -23.62 1.68 8.31
C LYS A 289 -22.83 0.50 8.93
N GLY A 290 -22.51 0.56 10.22
CA GLY A 290 -21.81 -0.51 10.93
C GLY A 290 -20.31 -0.56 10.73
N THR A 291 -19.72 0.38 9.98
CA THR A 291 -18.27 0.50 9.74
C THR A 291 -17.73 1.81 10.31
N THR A 292 -16.43 1.91 10.47
CA THR A 292 -15.73 3.11 10.94
C THR A 292 -15.34 4.00 9.76
N PRO A 293 -16.02 5.17 9.54
CA PRO A 293 -15.61 6.10 8.49
C PRO A 293 -14.29 6.77 8.85
N VAL A 294 -13.40 6.94 7.86
CA VAL A 294 -12.06 7.50 8.05
C VAL A 294 -12.07 8.88 8.73
N ASN A 295 -12.99 9.78 8.33
CA ASN A 295 -13.04 11.12 8.89
C ASN A 295 -13.49 11.13 10.36
N LEU A 296 -14.41 10.22 10.72
CA LEU A 296 -14.83 10.03 12.10
C LEU A 296 -13.69 9.44 12.93
N TYR A 297 -12.99 8.44 12.38
CA TYR A 297 -11.81 7.83 12.99
C TYR A 297 -10.74 8.88 13.31
N GLU A 298 -10.36 9.70 12.34
CA GLU A 298 -9.35 10.75 12.53
C GLU A 298 -9.73 11.71 13.66
N GLY A 299 -10.97 12.22 13.65
CA GLY A 299 -11.41 13.12 14.70
C GLY A 299 -11.38 12.46 16.08
N ILE A 300 -11.94 11.27 16.21
CA ILE A 300 -12.07 10.58 17.50
C ILE A 300 -10.71 10.09 18.01
N SER A 301 -9.89 9.45 17.17
CA SER A 301 -8.63 8.86 17.62
C SER A 301 -7.61 9.94 17.99
N VAL A 302 -7.45 10.95 17.14
CA VAL A 302 -6.52 12.06 17.39
C VAL A 302 -7.02 12.96 18.52
N GLY A 303 -8.33 13.27 18.55
CA GLY A 303 -8.93 14.04 19.63
C GLY A 303 -8.78 13.38 21.01
N ALA A 304 -8.96 12.06 21.09
CA ALA A 304 -8.71 11.30 22.32
C ALA A 304 -7.23 11.34 22.74
N HIS A 305 -6.31 11.18 21.77
CA HIS A 305 -4.88 11.30 22.06
C HIS A 305 -4.53 12.69 22.63
N LEU A 306 -4.98 13.76 22.00
CA LEU A 306 -4.74 15.13 22.47
C LEU A 306 -5.34 15.37 23.85
N ALA A 307 -6.54 14.89 24.11
CA ALA A 307 -7.17 14.98 25.42
C ALA A 307 -6.38 14.22 26.52
N LEU A 308 -5.85 13.04 26.19
CA LEU A 308 -4.99 12.26 27.09
C LEU A 308 -3.62 12.89 27.31
N MET A 309 -3.11 13.70 26.37
CA MET A 309 -1.90 14.49 26.58
C MET A 309 -2.13 15.63 27.58
N GLU A 310 -3.31 16.25 27.56
CA GLU A 310 -3.69 17.28 28.53
C GLU A 310 -4.05 16.67 29.90
N ASN A 311 -4.75 15.54 29.92
CA ASN A 311 -5.14 14.83 31.14
C ASN A 311 -4.86 13.33 31.03
N PRO A 312 -3.71 12.83 31.52
CA PRO A 312 -3.36 11.41 31.44
C PRO A 312 -4.32 10.46 32.16
N ASN A 313 -5.11 10.95 33.11
CA ASN A 313 -6.10 10.18 33.87
C ASN A 313 -7.55 10.48 33.39
N LEU A 314 -7.72 10.75 32.10
CA LEU A 314 -9.02 11.07 31.51
C LEU A 314 -10.02 9.93 31.71
N ALA A 315 -11.14 10.23 32.37
CA ALA A 315 -12.23 9.27 32.53
C ALA A 315 -13.03 9.11 31.23
N SER A 316 -13.60 7.93 31.02
CA SER A 316 -14.52 7.72 29.89
C SER A 316 -15.72 8.67 29.99
N PRO A 317 -16.16 9.31 28.86
CA PRO A 317 -17.29 10.21 28.87
C PRO A 317 -18.57 9.53 29.33
N SER A 318 -19.43 10.28 30.02
CA SER A 318 -20.74 9.79 30.49
C SER A 318 -21.71 9.47 29.33
N SER A 319 -21.49 10.09 28.18
CA SER A 319 -22.26 9.87 26.95
C SER A 319 -21.38 10.04 25.72
N LEU A 320 -21.60 9.18 24.73
CA LEU A 320 -20.95 9.24 23.40
C LEU A 320 -21.94 9.64 22.28
N LYS A 321 -23.11 10.19 22.64
CA LYS A 321 -24.10 10.61 21.64
C LYS A 321 -23.59 11.70 20.70
N TRP A 322 -22.67 12.53 21.18
CA TRP A 322 -22.04 13.60 20.40
C TRP A 322 -21.22 13.09 19.22
N VAL A 323 -20.67 11.86 19.28
CA VAL A 323 -19.87 11.24 18.21
C VAL A 323 -20.61 11.20 16.87
N LEU A 324 -21.93 10.96 16.90
CA LEU A 324 -22.81 11.01 15.73
C LEU A 324 -23.75 12.23 15.77
N GLY A 325 -23.49 13.18 16.63
CA GLY A 325 -24.24 14.44 16.79
C GLY A 325 -23.93 15.45 15.67
N ASP A 326 -24.69 16.54 15.65
CA ASP A 326 -24.65 17.50 14.54
C ASP A 326 -23.31 18.24 14.45
N ASN A 327 -22.66 18.54 15.57
CA ASN A 327 -21.34 19.17 15.58
C ASN A 327 -20.28 18.29 14.90
N MET A 328 -20.22 16.99 15.23
CA MET A 328 -19.30 16.05 14.57
C MET A 328 -19.68 15.81 13.12
N LYS A 329 -20.97 15.69 12.79
CA LYS A 329 -21.40 15.58 11.39
C LYS A 329 -20.98 16.79 10.56
N ALA A 330 -21.09 18.00 11.11
CA ALA A 330 -20.71 19.22 10.40
C ALA A 330 -19.24 19.19 9.95
N VAL A 331 -18.34 18.52 10.67
CA VAL A 331 -16.89 18.45 10.39
C VAL A 331 -16.43 17.12 9.76
N THR A 332 -17.30 16.10 9.76
CA THR A 332 -17.00 14.77 9.19
C THR A 332 -17.73 14.48 7.88
N THR A 333 -18.56 15.41 7.37
CA THR A 333 -19.31 15.27 6.12
C THR A 333 -19.06 16.45 5.18
N GLY A 334 -19.32 16.28 3.88
CA GLY A 334 -19.08 17.28 2.84
C GLY A 334 -17.61 17.27 2.36
N ALA A 335 -17.02 18.43 2.10
CA ALA A 335 -15.62 18.57 1.67
C ALA A 335 -14.63 18.28 2.82
N THR A 336 -14.56 17.03 3.23
CA THR A 336 -13.92 16.58 4.48
C THR A 336 -12.41 16.75 4.55
N ASN A 337 -11.74 16.95 3.41
CA ASN A 337 -10.28 17.13 3.31
C ASN A 337 -9.85 18.61 3.31
N SER A 338 -10.76 19.56 3.59
CA SER A 338 -10.35 20.94 3.82
C SER A 338 -9.68 21.09 5.19
N ARG A 339 -8.72 22.00 5.31
CA ARG A 339 -8.02 22.29 6.56
C ARG A 339 -9.01 22.54 7.71
N SER A 340 -10.03 23.37 7.50
CA SER A 340 -11.02 23.68 8.52
C SER A 340 -11.81 22.47 9.02
N LYS A 341 -12.09 21.50 8.13
CA LYS A 341 -12.80 20.27 8.53
C LYS A 341 -11.88 19.30 9.30
N VAL A 342 -10.60 19.21 8.90
CA VAL A 342 -9.60 18.39 9.61
C VAL A 342 -9.41 18.91 11.02
N PHE A 343 -9.12 20.20 11.17
CA PHE A 343 -9.00 20.86 12.49
C PHE A 343 -10.29 20.70 13.29
N GLY A 344 -11.44 21.05 12.69
CA GLY A 344 -12.71 21.01 13.37
C GLY A 344 -13.03 19.63 13.95
N ARG A 345 -12.82 18.52 13.21
CA ARG A 345 -13.14 17.19 13.73
C ARG A 345 -12.20 16.74 14.87
N ILE A 346 -10.93 17.13 14.81
CA ILE A 346 -9.93 16.79 15.84
C ILE A 346 -10.21 17.58 17.12
N GLU A 347 -10.31 18.90 17.01
CA GLU A 347 -10.51 19.79 18.15
C GLU A 347 -11.87 19.60 18.81
N THR A 348 -12.94 19.44 18.02
CA THR A 348 -14.27 19.12 18.55
C THR A 348 -14.25 17.83 19.36
N ALA A 349 -13.61 16.77 18.87
CA ALA A 349 -13.52 15.52 19.61
C ALA A 349 -12.69 15.66 20.89
N ARG A 350 -11.52 16.34 20.83
CA ARG A 350 -10.70 16.63 22.00
C ARG A 350 -11.52 17.33 23.09
N ASP A 351 -12.23 18.39 22.72
CA ASP A 351 -13.00 19.20 23.68
C ASP A 351 -14.14 18.42 24.33
N TYR A 352 -14.83 17.54 23.57
CA TYR A 352 -15.83 16.64 24.14
C TYR A 352 -15.25 15.62 25.11
N PHE A 353 -14.08 15.05 24.81
CA PHE A 353 -13.40 14.13 25.71
C PHE A 353 -12.98 14.82 27.01
N ILE A 354 -12.39 16.02 26.92
CA ILE A 354 -11.97 16.80 28.11
C ILE A 354 -13.20 17.17 28.95
N ALA A 355 -14.30 17.57 28.32
CA ALA A 355 -15.53 17.94 29.02
C ALA A 355 -16.23 16.74 29.70
N GLY A 356 -15.89 15.50 29.37
CA GLY A 356 -16.51 14.29 29.93
C GLY A 356 -17.99 14.11 29.58
N LYS A 357 -18.43 14.74 28.50
CA LYS A 357 -19.85 14.84 28.12
C LYS A 357 -20.25 13.78 27.12
#